data_b1a2f89f64d03bd81c671c09d7ed34de
#
_entry.id   b1a2f89f64d03bd81c671c09d7ed34de
#
_cell.length_a   1.000
_cell.length_b   1.000
_cell.length_c   1.000
_cell.angle_alpha   90.00
_cell.angle_beta   90.00
_cell.angle_gamma   90.00
#
_symmetry.space_group_name_H-M   'P 1'
#
loop_
_entity.id
_entity.type
_entity.pdbx_description
1 polymer ?
#
loop_
_entity_poly.entity_id
_entity_poly.type
_entity_poly.pdbx_seq_one_letter_code
_entity_poly.pdbx_strand_id
1 'polypeptide(L)'
;MPHSALTPTTAQPLVVVGAGPIGLAAAAHAHERGLPVVVLEAGADAGAAVTEWAHVRLFSPWSELVDDAAARLLEPTGWTRPTDATPPTGAEWVERYLRPLAAALVAAGVEVRTGHRVTGVA
;
A
#
# COMPACT_ATOMS: atom_id res chain seq x y z
N MET A 1 17.17 24.74 -20.47
CA MET A 1 16.61 24.42 -19.97
C MET A 1 16.08 23.80 -20.04
N PRO A 2 15.92 23.86 -20.33
CA PRO A 2 15.21 23.31 -20.13
C PRO A 2 14.72 22.55 -20.03
N HIS A 3 14.85 22.06 -20.02
CA HIS A 3 14.21 21.20 -19.57
C HIS A 3 13.76 21.00 -18.86
N SER A 4 14.01 21.40 -18.78
CA SER A 4 13.54 21.32 -17.66
C SER A 4 12.44 21.60 -17.35
N ALA A 5 12.26 22.20 -17.96
CA ALA A 5 10.96 22.41 -17.83
C ALA A 5 10.22 21.20 -18.10
N LEU A 6 10.92 20.31 -18.40
CA LEU A 6 10.35 19.16 -18.39
C LEU A 6 10.00 18.77 -17.14
N THR A 7 9.19 19.26 -16.71
CA THR A 7 9.00 19.33 -15.46
C THR A 7 8.31 18.19 -14.97
N PRO A 8 8.56 17.90 -13.78
CA PRO A 8 7.84 16.89 -13.07
C PRO A 8 6.36 17.12 -13.10
N THR A 9 5.98 18.38 -13.23
CA THR A 9 4.57 18.67 -13.29
C THR A 9 3.88 18.06 -14.48
N THR A 10 4.63 17.66 -15.48
CA THR A 10 4.06 16.98 -16.62
C THR A 10 4.07 15.48 -16.48
N ALA A 11 4.68 14.99 -15.40
CA ALA A 11 4.77 13.56 -15.21
C ALA A 11 3.41 12.95 -14.91
N GLN A 12 3.12 11.85 -15.56
CA GLN A 12 1.93 11.07 -15.26
C GLN A 12 2.17 10.31 -13.96
N PRO A 13 1.16 10.19 -13.11
CA PRO A 13 1.31 9.37 -11.92
C PRO A 13 1.41 7.90 -12.28
N LEU A 14 2.15 7.16 -11.47
CA LEU A 14 2.13 5.71 -11.54
C LEU A 14 0.78 5.25 -10.98
N VAL A 15 0.07 4.44 -11.72
CA VAL A 15 -1.22 3.93 -11.30
C VAL A 15 -1.05 2.51 -10.78
N VAL A 16 -1.43 2.28 -9.54
CA VAL A 16 -1.42 0.97 -8.92
C VAL A 16 -2.85 0.48 -8.82
N VAL A 17 -3.13 -0.69 -9.39
CA VAL A 17 -4.46 -1.27 -9.35
C VAL A 17 -4.52 -2.28 -8.20
N GLY A 18 -5.35 -1.98 -7.22
CA GLY A 18 -5.53 -2.81 -6.03
C GLY A 18 -4.75 -2.29 -4.83
N ALA A 19 -5.44 -2.17 -3.70
CA ALA A 19 -4.84 -1.76 -2.43
C ALA A 19 -4.68 -2.97 -1.50
N GLY A 20 -4.21 -4.08 -2.05
CA GLY A 20 -3.79 -5.24 -1.29
C GLY A 20 -2.32 -5.15 -0.94
N PRO A 21 -1.73 -6.26 -0.45
CA PRO A 21 -0.34 -6.26 0.01
C PRO A 21 0.66 -5.83 -1.05
N ILE A 22 0.50 -6.31 -2.27
CA ILE A 22 1.44 -6.03 -3.35
C ILE A 22 1.26 -4.59 -3.85
N GLY A 23 0.02 -4.15 -4.03
CA GLY A 23 -0.26 -2.80 -4.51
C GLY A 23 0.20 -1.73 -3.53
N LEU A 24 -0.06 -1.93 -2.24
CA LEU A 24 0.39 -0.98 -1.21
C LEU A 24 1.91 -0.96 -1.08
N ALA A 25 2.57 -2.12 -1.21
CA ALA A 25 4.02 -2.19 -1.22
C ALA A 25 4.60 -1.43 -2.43
N ALA A 26 4.01 -1.63 -3.61
CA ALA A 26 4.43 -0.92 -4.81
C ALA A 26 4.28 0.60 -4.64
N ALA A 27 3.18 1.04 -4.04
CA ALA A 27 2.96 2.46 -3.78
C ALA A 27 4.00 3.01 -2.80
N ALA A 28 4.36 2.26 -1.76
CA ALA A 28 5.38 2.68 -0.81
C ALA A 28 6.74 2.83 -1.49
N HIS A 29 7.12 1.87 -2.34
CA HIS A 29 8.37 1.95 -3.09
C HIS A 29 8.39 3.14 -4.05
N ALA A 30 7.30 3.38 -4.76
CA ALA A 30 7.21 4.50 -5.68
C ALA A 30 7.29 5.84 -4.93
N HIS A 31 6.57 5.94 -3.82
CA HIS A 31 6.59 7.14 -3.00
C HIS A 31 8.00 7.41 -2.46
N GLU A 32 8.69 6.37 -2.01
CA GLU A 32 10.04 6.51 -1.47
C GLU A 32 11.01 7.04 -2.54
N ARG A 33 10.74 6.75 -3.80
CA ARG A 33 11.54 7.23 -4.94
C ARG A 33 11.07 8.57 -5.48
N GLY A 34 10.12 9.21 -4.82
CA GLY A 34 9.62 10.51 -5.23
C GLY A 34 8.71 10.49 -6.44
N LEU A 35 8.17 9.33 -6.80
CA LEU A 35 7.26 9.21 -7.93
C LEU A 35 5.83 9.49 -7.49
N PRO A 36 5.06 10.27 -8.26
CA PRO A 36 3.64 10.44 -7.96
C PRO A 36 2.90 9.14 -8.19
N VAL A 37 2.00 8.79 -7.28
CA VAL A 37 1.30 7.50 -7.27
C VAL A 37 -0.17 7.71 -7.00
N VAL A 38 -1.00 6.95 -7.71
CA VAL A 38 -2.42 6.83 -7.43
C VAL A 38 -2.74 5.35 -7.28
N VAL A 39 -3.39 4.98 -6.19
CA VAL A 39 -3.84 3.61 -5.95
C VAL A 39 -5.34 3.56 -6.17
N LEU A 40 -5.80 2.63 -7.00
CA LEU A 40 -7.22 2.43 -7.31
C LEU A 40 -7.67 1.09 -6.73
N GLU A 41 -8.63 1.14 -5.81
CA GLU A 41 -9.14 -0.05 -5.13
C GLU A 41 -10.63 -0.21 -5.41
N ALA A 42 -11.03 -1.40 -5.87
CA ALA A 42 -12.44 -1.68 -6.16
C ALA A 42 -13.29 -1.78 -4.90
N GLY A 43 -12.71 -2.29 -3.82
CA GLY A 43 -13.44 -2.44 -2.55
C GLY A 43 -13.60 -1.13 -1.80
N ALA A 44 -14.28 -1.21 -0.67
CA ALA A 44 -14.57 -0.04 0.16
C ALA A 44 -13.35 0.43 0.95
N ASP A 45 -12.41 -0.46 1.22
CA ASP A 45 -11.23 -0.17 2.02
C ASP A 45 -9.99 -0.86 1.47
N ALA A 46 -8.82 -0.37 1.85
CA ALA A 46 -7.58 -1.07 1.58
C ALA A 46 -7.63 -2.46 2.23
N GLY A 47 -7.08 -3.45 1.55
CA GLY A 47 -7.09 -4.81 2.04
C GLY A 47 -8.42 -5.54 1.87
N ALA A 48 -9.34 -5.01 1.06
CA ALA A 48 -10.66 -5.59 0.89
C ALA A 48 -10.62 -7.06 0.46
N ALA A 49 -9.74 -7.41 -0.47
CA ALA A 49 -9.63 -8.79 -0.94
C ALA A 49 -9.15 -9.73 0.17
N VAL A 50 -8.23 -9.28 1.00
CA VAL A 50 -7.74 -10.07 2.14
C VAL A 50 -8.84 -10.22 3.18
N THR A 51 -9.65 -9.18 3.38
CA THR A 51 -10.77 -9.21 4.32
C THR A 51 -11.77 -10.31 3.98
N GLU A 52 -11.91 -10.68 2.71
CA GLU A 52 -12.82 -11.76 2.31
C GLU A 52 -12.43 -13.11 2.92
N TRP A 53 -11.17 -13.31 3.27
CA TRP A 53 -10.73 -14.52 3.95
C TRP A 53 -10.06 -14.20 5.29
N ALA A 54 -10.65 -13.25 6.01
CA ALA A 54 -10.11 -12.71 7.25
C ALA A 54 -9.83 -13.77 8.32
N HIS A 55 -10.60 -14.84 8.32
CA HIS A 55 -10.45 -15.92 9.31
C HIS A 55 -9.32 -16.90 8.99
N VAL A 56 -8.77 -16.87 7.79
CA VAL A 56 -7.73 -17.81 7.38
C VAL A 56 -6.38 -17.35 7.93
N ARG A 57 -5.63 -18.30 8.53
CA ARG A 57 -4.28 -18.01 9.01
C ARG A 57 -3.30 -18.23 7.87
N LEU A 58 -2.39 -17.29 7.68
CA LEU A 58 -1.35 -17.40 6.68
C LEU A 58 -0.30 -18.42 7.12
N PHE A 59 0.51 -18.87 6.17
CA PHE A 59 1.61 -19.78 6.45
C PHE A 59 2.92 -19.02 6.68
N SER A 60 3.04 -17.83 6.16
CA SER A 60 4.28 -17.04 6.23
C SER A 60 4.35 -16.26 7.54
N PRO A 61 5.53 -16.16 8.13
CA PRO A 61 5.71 -15.36 9.34
C PRO A 61 5.63 -13.87 9.02
N TRP A 62 5.40 -13.04 10.06
CA TRP A 62 5.32 -11.60 9.90
C TRP A 62 6.54 -11.01 9.19
N SER A 63 7.74 -11.59 9.43
CA SER A 63 8.96 -11.08 8.80
C SER A 63 8.93 -11.12 7.27
N GLU A 64 8.12 -12.01 6.70
CA GLU A 64 7.98 -12.12 5.24
C GLU A 64 6.76 -11.38 4.71
N LEU A 65 5.92 -10.85 5.59
CA LEU A 65 4.64 -10.26 5.21
C LEU A 65 4.65 -8.73 5.27
N VAL A 66 5.74 -8.14 5.68
CA VAL A 66 5.92 -6.70 5.78
C VAL A 66 7.00 -6.26 4.80
N ASP A 67 6.62 -5.42 3.86
CA ASP A 67 7.55 -4.86 2.88
C ASP A 67 8.49 -3.85 3.55
N ASP A 68 9.75 -3.81 3.15
CA ASP A 68 10.73 -2.94 3.76
C ASP A 68 10.46 -1.45 3.55
N ALA A 69 10.05 -1.06 2.34
CA ALA A 69 9.71 0.35 2.09
C ALA A 69 8.46 0.74 2.87
N ALA A 70 7.50 -0.17 2.99
CA ALA A 70 6.31 0.05 3.81
C ALA A 70 6.69 0.25 5.28
N ALA A 71 7.60 -0.56 5.80
CA ALA A 71 8.06 -0.42 7.19
C ALA A 71 8.74 0.92 7.40
N ARG A 72 9.56 1.36 6.46
CA ARG A 72 10.24 2.67 6.56
C ARG A 72 9.25 3.83 6.58
N LEU A 73 8.11 3.68 5.91
CA LEU A 73 7.06 4.69 5.92
C LEU A 73 6.25 4.64 7.21
N LEU A 74 6.03 3.44 7.75
CA LEU A 74 5.20 3.23 8.93
C LEU A 74 5.89 3.56 10.24
N GLU A 75 7.15 3.21 10.37
CA GLU A 75 7.87 3.33 11.65
C GLU A 75 7.87 4.75 12.22
N PRO A 76 8.04 5.81 11.40
CA PRO A 76 7.96 7.17 11.94
C PRO A 76 6.58 7.56 12.47
N THR A 77 5.53 6.81 12.15
CA THR A 77 4.18 7.09 12.68
C THR A 77 3.94 6.50 14.06
N GLY A 78 4.93 5.79 14.61
CA GLY A 78 4.77 5.09 15.88
C GLY A 78 4.39 3.62 15.71
N TRP A 79 4.24 3.16 14.48
CA TRP A 79 3.92 1.76 14.21
C TRP A 79 5.10 0.86 14.56
N THR A 80 4.80 -0.26 15.18
CA THR A 80 5.82 -1.24 15.55
C THR A 80 5.64 -2.50 14.71
N ARG A 81 6.73 -2.97 14.13
CA ARG A 81 6.70 -4.20 13.34
C ARG A 81 6.33 -5.37 14.25
N PRO A 82 5.33 -6.16 13.89
CA PRO A 82 4.97 -7.34 14.69
C PRO A 82 6.12 -8.34 14.74
N THR A 83 6.31 -8.92 15.91
CA THR A 83 7.35 -9.93 16.15
C THR A 83 6.75 -11.24 16.67
N ASP A 84 5.44 -11.40 16.56
CA ASP A 84 4.74 -12.59 16.98
C ASP A 84 5.30 -13.81 16.24
N ALA A 85 5.49 -14.90 16.95
CA ALA A 85 6.00 -16.14 16.35
C ALA A 85 4.95 -16.79 15.44
N THR A 86 3.67 -16.59 15.78
CA THR A 86 2.57 -17.18 15.00
C THR A 86 2.27 -16.29 13.79
N PRO A 87 2.14 -16.88 12.60
CA PRO A 87 1.72 -16.13 11.42
C PRO A 87 0.34 -15.49 11.64
N PRO A 88 0.05 -14.34 11.04
CA PRO A 88 -1.23 -13.67 11.23
C PRO A 88 -2.35 -14.37 10.47
N THR A 89 -3.58 -14.09 10.92
CA THR A 89 -4.77 -14.32 10.09
C THR A 89 -4.88 -13.17 9.08
N GLY A 90 -5.75 -13.33 8.08
CA GLY A 90 -6.04 -12.25 7.15
C GLY A 90 -6.50 -10.99 7.87
N ALA A 91 -7.37 -11.14 8.89
CA ALA A 91 -7.84 -10.00 9.68
C ALA A 91 -6.70 -9.28 10.39
N GLU A 92 -5.80 -10.04 11.00
CA GLU A 92 -4.65 -9.45 11.70
C GLU A 92 -3.72 -8.72 10.74
N TRP A 93 -3.50 -9.30 9.56
CA TRP A 93 -2.67 -8.67 8.54
C TRP A 93 -3.27 -7.35 8.07
N VAL A 94 -4.58 -7.32 7.85
CA VAL A 94 -5.29 -6.10 7.47
C VAL A 94 -5.22 -5.05 8.58
N GLU A 95 -5.55 -5.42 9.81
CA GLU A 95 -5.65 -4.47 10.92
C GLU A 95 -4.30 -3.95 11.37
N ARG A 96 -3.30 -4.81 11.42
CA ARG A 96 -2.00 -4.45 11.99
C ARG A 96 -1.01 -3.93 10.95
N TYR A 97 -1.28 -4.10 9.66
CA TYR A 97 -0.34 -3.70 8.62
C TYR A 97 -1.00 -3.00 7.44
N LEU A 98 -1.93 -3.64 6.73
CA LEU A 98 -2.43 -3.08 5.47
C LEU A 98 -3.19 -1.76 5.64
N ARG A 99 -4.07 -1.68 6.62
CA ARG A 99 -4.79 -0.43 6.90
C ARG A 99 -3.88 0.67 7.43
N PRO A 100 -3.00 0.39 8.39
CA PRO A 100 -2.03 1.41 8.80
C PRO A 100 -1.16 1.89 7.65
N LEU A 101 -0.75 1.00 6.76
CA LEU A 101 0.06 1.36 5.60
C LEU A 101 -0.69 2.28 4.64
N ALA A 102 -1.95 1.95 4.35
CA ALA A 102 -2.77 2.80 3.49
C ALA A 102 -2.94 4.20 4.11
N ALA A 103 -3.18 4.26 5.42
CA ALA A 103 -3.31 5.53 6.12
C ALA A 103 -2.01 6.33 6.08
N ALA A 104 -0.86 5.68 6.23
CA ALA A 104 0.43 6.35 6.16
C ALA A 104 0.71 6.88 4.75
N LEU A 105 0.34 6.13 3.72
CA LEU A 105 0.46 6.59 2.34
C LEU A 105 -0.38 7.84 2.08
N VAL A 106 -1.63 7.83 2.53
CA VAL A 106 -2.52 8.99 2.40
C VAL A 106 -1.94 10.19 3.14
N ALA A 107 -1.46 10.00 4.36
CA ALA A 107 -0.86 11.07 5.14
C ALA A 107 0.41 11.62 4.47
N ALA A 108 1.11 10.80 3.70
CA ALA A 108 2.30 11.20 2.96
C ALA A 108 1.97 11.86 1.61
N GLY A 109 0.70 11.95 1.24
CA GLY A 109 0.27 12.61 0.01
C GLY A 109 -0.04 11.67 -1.15
N VAL A 110 -0.01 10.35 -0.93
CA VAL A 110 -0.39 9.39 -1.97
C VAL A 110 -1.90 9.32 -2.05
N GLU A 111 -2.43 9.35 -3.27
CA GLU A 111 -3.87 9.27 -3.47
C GLU A 111 -4.30 7.82 -3.49
N VAL A 112 -5.21 7.44 -2.61
CA VAL A 112 -5.81 6.10 -2.56
C VAL A 112 -7.30 6.26 -2.77
N ARG A 113 -7.80 5.75 -3.89
CA ARG A 113 -9.22 5.87 -4.25
C ARG A 113 -9.90 4.52 -4.10
N THR A 114 -10.76 4.41 -3.11
CA THR A 114 -11.58 3.22 -2.90
C THR A 114 -12.87 3.31 -3.72
N GLY A 115 -13.55 2.19 -3.90
CA GLY A 115 -14.77 2.15 -4.71
C GLY A 115 -14.52 2.42 -6.19
N HIS A 116 -13.30 2.21 -6.68
CA HIS A 116 -12.91 2.46 -8.06
C HIS A 116 -12.47 1.17 -8.72
N ARG A 117 -13.32 0.60 -9.54
CA ARG A 117 -12.99 -0.63 -10.26
C ARG A 117 -12.40 -0.26 -11.61
N VAL A 118 -11.21 -0.79 -11.89
CA VAL A 118 -10.59 -0.62 -13.20
C VAL A 118 -11.21 -1.61 -14.16
N THR A 119 -11.75 -1.09 -15.27
CA THR A 119 -12.45 -1.91 -16.26
C THR A 119 -11.66 -2.08 -17.55
N GLY A 120 -10.61 -1.31 -17.72
CA GLY A 120 -9.75 -1.42 -18.90
C GLY A 120 -8.49 -0.59 -18.74
N VAL A 121 -7.47 -1.00 -19.48
CA VAL A 121 -6.19 -0.31 -19.51
C VAL A 121 -5.86 -0.05 -20.98
N ALA A 122 -5.60 1.21 -21.31
CA ALA A 122 -5.30 1.59 -22.70
C ALA A 122 -3.80 1.54 -22.96
#